data_e529e22f812d59cce5559b955f62ff3e
#
_entry.id   e529e22f812d59cce5559b955f62ff3e
#
_cell.length_a   1.000
_cell.length_b   1.000
_cell.length_c   1.000
_cell.angle_alpha   90.00
_cell.angle_beta   90.00
_cell.angle_gamma   90.00
#
_symmetry.space_group_name_H-M   'P 1'
#
loop_
_entity.id
_entity.type
_entity.pdbx_description
1 polymer ?
#
loop_
_entity_poly.entity_id
_entity_poly.type
_entity_poly.pdbx_seq_one_letter_code
_entity_poly.pdbx_strand_id
1 'polypeptide(L)'
;HYSALNNLYYSLVDIVDSLWETHPQWLMYMWGIKGALYDFVIEHQDEVIDIFIRHTYPNVKDVSAFCNEICSLIWGYNDDSEYDPDFFLELLRQMLKTAGKLDKLIFVQDNEPFMLIQEYYIFYTERCEIFSKSHHIFDEELTVQKQMSNLELYENDIPLSNWQFVKSHENIYVQVSDLIAGLLRKLFLFLDENS
;
A
#
# COMPACT_ATOMS: atom_id res chain seq x y z
N HIS A 1 12.39 -6.37 17.79
CA HIS A 1 11.94 -6.54 16.41
C HIS A 1 11.35 -5.23 15.93
N TYR A 2 11.49 -4.93 14.65
CA TYR A 2 10.83 -3.81 14.00
C TYR A 2 10.19 -4.30 12.69
N SER A 3 9.20 -3.56 12.21
CA SER A 3 8.62 -3.73 10.89
C SER A 3 8.69 -2.39 10.18
N ALA A 4 9.04 -2.42 8.91
CA ALA A 4 8.98 -1.26 8.04
C ALA A 4 7.88 -1.48 7.01
N LEU A 5 6.99 -0.50 6.85
CA LEU A 5 5.95 -0.49 5.85
C LEU A 5 6.14 0.75 4.98
N ASN A 6 6.25 0.55 3.68
CA ASN A 6 6.14 1.62 2.72
C ASN A 6 4.65 1.82 2.38
N ASN A 7 4.05 2.83 3.01
CA ASN A 7 2.61 3.10 2.87
C ASN A 7 2.22 3.41 1.42
N LEU A 8 3.07 4.12 0.67
CA LEU A 8 2.80 4.42 -0.73
C LEU A 8 2.81 3.15 -1.57
N TYR A 9 3.88 2.34 -1.47
CA TYR A 9 3.95 1.07 -2.17
C TYR A 9 2.73 0.18 -1.87
N TYR A 10 2.39 0.03 -0.58
CA TYR A 10 1.25 -0.79 -0.17
C TYR A 10 -0.07 -0.29 -0.75
N SER A 11 -0.27 1.03 -0.81
CA SER A 11 -1.49 1.61 -1.38
C SER A 11 -1.58 1.47 -2.92
N LEU A 12 -0.46 1.28 -3.61
CA LEU A 12 -0.42 1.14 -5.07
C LEU A 12 -0.59 -0.32 -5.54
N VAL A 13 -0.23 -1.30 -4.69
CA VAL A 13 -0.30 -2.72 -5.08
C VAL A 13 -1.71 -3.16 -5.44
N ASP A 14 -2.73 -2.56 -4.84
CA ASP A 14 -4.14 -2.85 -5.09
C ASP A 14 -4.57 -2.52 -6.52
N ILE A 15 -3.93 -1.52 -7.15
CA ILE A 15 -4.13 -1.24 -8.58
C ILE A 15 -3.71 -2.47 -9.38
N VAL A 16 -2.46 -2.93 -9.18
CA VAL A 16 -1.89 -4.05 -9.93
C VAL A 16 -2.63 -5.34 -9.62
N ASP A 17 -2.99 -5.57 -8.35
CA ASP A 17 -3.74 -6.76 -7.93
C ASP A 17 -5.16 -6.78 -8.49
N SER A 18 -5.77 -5.61 -8.75
CA SER A 18 -7.06 -5.54 -9.47
C SER A 18 -6.94 -5.90 -10.97
N LEU A 19 -5.73 -5.83 -11.53
CA LEU A 19 -5.48 -6.05 -12.96
C LEU A 19 -5.07 -7.50 -13.29
N TRP A 20 -4.69 -8.33 -12.32
CA TRP A 20 -4.06 -9.63 -12.58
C TRP A 20 -4.92 -10.57 -13.46
N GLU A 21 -6.24 -10.54 -13.30
CA GLU A 21 -7.16 -11.38 -14.07
C GLU A 21 -7.16 -11.04 -15.57
N THR A 22 -6.72 -9.84 -15.95
CA THR A 22 -6.64 -9.45 -17.36
C THR A 22 -5.53 -10.18 -18.11
N HIS A 23 -4.46 -10.57 -17.40
CA HIS A 23 -3.29 -11.24 -17.95
C HIS A 23 -2.72 -12.29 -16.97
N PRO A 24 -3.45 -13.40 -16.70
CA PRO A 24 -3.04 -14.40 -15.71
C PRO A 24 -1.65 -15.01 -16.00
N GLN A 25 -1.23 -15.04 -17.27
CA GLN A 25 0.08 -15.56 -17.70
C GLN A 25 1.26 -14.70 -17.19
N TRP A 26 0.99 -13.48 -16.70
CA TRP A 26 2.03 -12.56 -16.18
C TRP A 26 2.15 -12.59 -14.65
N LEU A 27 1.51 -13.55 -14.00
CA LEU A 27 1.54 -13.69 -12.53
C LEU A 27 2.98 -13.65 -11.97
N MET A 28 3.93 -14.28 -12.66
CA MET A 28 5.35 -14.29 -12.25
C MET A 28 6.03 -12.91 -12.33
N TYR A 29 5.46 -11.97 -13.07
CA TYR A 29 6.01 -10.61 -13.24
C TYR A 29 5.35 -9.58 -12.30
N MET A 30 4.35 -9.97 -11.52
CA MET A 30 3.58 -9.04 -10.69
C MET A 30 4.45 -8.21 -9.74
N TRP A 31 5.51 -8.81 -9.17
CA TRP A 31 6.43 -8.08 -8.29
C TRP A 31 7.19 -6.97 -9.05
N GLY A 32 7.68 -7.28 -10.25
CA GLY A 32 8.33 -6.27 -11.10
C GLY A 32 7.36 -5.18 -11.55
N ILE A 33 6.12 -5.54 -11.91
CA ILE A 33 5.07 -4.58 -12.31
C ILE A 33 4.71 -3.65 -11.14
N LYS A 34 4.59 -4.18 -9.91
CA LYS A 34 4.36 -3.38 -8.70
C LYS A 34 5.51 -2.42 -8.41
N GLY A 35 6.75 -2.91 -8.57
CA GLY A 35 7.95 -2.07 -8.42
C GLY A 35 7.96 -0.94 -9.45
N ALA A 36 7.77 -1.25 -10.73
CA ALA A 36 7.76 -0.26 -11.80
C ALA A 36 6.65 0.80 -11.62
N LEU A 37 5.45 0.39 -11.14
CA LEU A 37 4.41 1.36 -10.79
C LEU A 37 4.84 2.28 -9.65
N TYR A 38 5.48 1.73 -8.62
CA TYR A 38 5.95 2.51 -7.49
C TYR A 38 7.01 3.53 -7.90
N ASP A 39 8.02 3.10 -8.66
CA ASP A 39 9.10 3.97 -9.14
C ASP A 39 8.53 5.08 -10.06
N PHE A 40 7.63 4.72 -10.97
CA PHE A 40 6.93 5.67 -11.81
C PHE A 40 6.14 6.71 -10.99
N VAL A 41 5.43 6.29 -9.94
CA VAL A 41 4.66 7.20 -9.08
C VAL A 41 5.57 8.13 -8.28
N ILE A 42 6.74 7.67 -7.83
CA ILE A 42 7.72 8.52 -7.15
C ILE A 42 8.20 9.65 -8.08
N GLU A 43 8.45 9.35 -9.36
CA GLU A 43 8.93 10.32 -10.34
C GLU A 43 7.83 11.28 -10.84
N HIS A 44 6.56 10.83 -10.85
CA HIS A 44 5.39 11.57 -11.35
C HIS A 44 4.33 11.81 -10.28
N GLN A 45 4.77 12.10 -9.06
CA GLN A 45 3.90 12.13 -7.89
C GLN A 45 2.74 13.11 -8.04
N ASP A 46 2.98 14.30 -8.54
CA ASP A 46 1.96 15.35 -8.63
C ASP A 46 0.86 14.98 -9.65
N GLU A 47 1.25 14.47 -10.81
CA GLU A 47 0.32 14.05 -11.86
C GLU A 47 -0.53 12.85 -11.45
N VAL A 48 0.10 11.88 -10.75
CA VAL A 48 -0.62 10.70 -10.26
C VAL A 48 -1.58 11.08 -9.12
N ILE A 49 -1.18 11.96 -8.21
CA ILE A 49 -2.07 12.48 -7.16
C ILE A 49 -3.28 13.18 -7.76
N ASP A 50 -3.09 13.97 -8.82
CA ASP A 50 -4.20 14.64 -9.52
C ASP A 50 -5.18 13.61 -10.13
N ILE A 51 -4.68 12.52 -10.71
CA ILE A 51 -5.53 11.41 -11.20
C ILE A 51 -6.27 10.78 -10.04
N PHE A 52 -5.60 10.48 -8.93
CA PHE A 52 -6.21 9.87 -7.75
C PHE A 52 -7.33 10.74 -7.16
N ILE A 53 -7.11 12.05 -7.09
CA ILE A 53 -8.13 13.00 -6.62
C ILE A 53 -9.35 13.00 -7.57
N ARG A 54 -9.13 13.09 -8.88
CA ARG A 54 -10.24 13.10 -9.86
C ARG A 54 -11.08 11.84 -9.82
N HIS A 55 -10.45 10.69 -9.59
CA HIS A 55 -11.12 9.39 -9.56
C HIS A 55 -11.49 8.92 -8.16
N THR A 56 -11.34 9.77 -7.12
CA THR A 56 -11.65 9.44 -5.71
C THR A 56 -10.97 8.16 -5.21
N TYR A 57 -9.72 7.92 -5.68
CA TYR A 57 -8.94 6.75 -5.30
C TYR A 57 -8.84 6.60 -3.77
N PRO A 58 -8.93 5.40 -3.21
CA PRO A 58 -9.10 4.07 -3.84
C PRO A 58 -10.56 3.64 -4.05
N ASN A 59 -11.46 4.56 -4.38
CA ASN A 59 -12.87 4.28 -4.66
C ASN A 59 -13.22 4.64 -6.13
N VAL A 60 -12.54 3.97 -7.06
CA VAL A 60 -12.67 4.24 -8.50
C VAL A 60 -14.05 3.85 -9.00
N LYS A 61 -14.80 4.80 -9.58
CA LYS A 61 -16.13 4.56 -10.15
C LYS A 61 -16.11 4.42 -11.67
N ASP A 62 -15.27 5.16 -12.37
CA ASP A 62 -15.08 5.06 -13.81
C ASP A 62 -13.74 4.37 -14.10
N VAL A 63 -13.77 3.05 -14.20
CA VAL A 63 -12.59 2.21 -14.46
C VAL A 63 -11.93 2.59 -15.79
N SER A 64 -12.75 2.84 -16.83
CA SER A 64 -12.23 3.17 -18.16
C SER A 64 -11.45 4.48 -18.15
N ALA A 65 -12.02 5.52 -17.57
CA ALA A 65 -11.36 6.82 -17.46
C ALA A 65 -10.09 6.74 -16.63
N PHE A 66 -10.15 6.12 -15.43
CA PHE A 66 -9.00 5.93 -14.56
C PHE A 66 -7.84 5.19 -15.23
N CYS A 67 -8.12 4.01 -15.80
CA CYS A 67 -7.09 3.23 -16.50
C CYS A 67 -6.51 3.96 -17.70
N ASN A 68 -7.34 4.68 -18.48
CA ASN A 68 -6.88 5.44 -19.63
C ASN A 68 -6.01 6.64 -19.25
N GLU A 69 -6.31 7.34 -18.16
CA GLU A 69 -5.50 8.45 -17.68
C GLU A 69 -4.12 7.98 -17.22
N ILE A 70 -4.04 6.93 -16.39
CA ILE A 70 -2.73 6.36 -15.97
C ILE A 70 -1.98 5.82 -17.20
N CYS A 71 -2.66 5.09 -18.09
CA CYS A 71 -2.06 4.56 -19.31
C CYS A 71 -1.48 5.68 -20.21
N SER A 72 -2.19 6.82 -20.33
CA SER A 72 -1.76 7.96 -21.12
C SER A 72 -0.56 8.68 -20.48
N LEU A 73 -0.53 8.76 -19.16
CA LEU A 73 0.59 9.34 -18.44
C LEU A 73 1.86 8.50 -18.65
N ILE A 74 1.76 7.18 -18.49
CA ILE A 74 2.88 6.25 -18.76
C ILE A 74 3.33 6.35 -20.23
N TRP A 75 2.39 6.48 -21.17
CA TRP A 75 2.72 6.59 -22.61
C TRP A 75 3.45 7.89 -22.93
N GLY A 76 2.96 9.04 -22.44
CA GLY A 76 3.57 10.34 -22.66
C GLY A 76 5.02 10.40 -22.17
N TYR A 77 5.32 9.69 -21.10
CA TYR A 77 6.66 9.59 -20.54
C TYR A 77 7.62 8.77 -21.42
N ASN A 78 7.14 7.65 -21.97
CA ASN A 78 7.96 6.77 -22.82
C ASN A 78 8.29 7.38 -24.21
N ASP A 79 7.47 8.32 -24.71
CA ASP A 79 7.66 8.90 -26.05
C ASP A 79 8.82 9.93 -26.06
N ASP A 80 9.16 10.52 -24.91
CA ASP A 80 10.27 11.47 -24.77
C ASP A 80 11.61 10.80 -24.40
N SER A 81 11.62 9.50 -24.10
CA SER A 81 12.82 8.77 -23.72
C SER A 81 13.51 8.13 -24.92
N GLU A 82 14.80 8.48 -25.13
CA GLU A 82 15.71 7.82 -26.09
C GLU A 82 16.04 6.37 -25.69
N TYR A 83 15.41 5.87 -24.59
CA TYR A 83 15.63 4.56 -23.97
C TYR A 83 14.46 3.60 -24.22
N ASP A 84 14.80 2.31 -24.31
CA ASP A 84 13.85 1.19 -24.36
C ASP A 84 12.88 1.27 -23.16
N PRO A 85 11.55 1.25 -23.37
CA PRO A 85 10.60 1.40 -22.29
C PRO A 85 10.83 0.29 -21.24
N ASP A 86 10.74 0.65 -19.96
CA ASP A 86 10.81 -0.34 -18.88
C ASP A 86 9.83 -1.48 -19.16
N PHE A 87 10.35 -2.69 -19.27
CA PHE A 87 9.59 -3.88 -19.61
C PHE A 87 8.36 -4.06 -18.70
N PHE A 88 8.50 -3.84 -17.40
CA PHE A 88 7.39 -4.00 -16.46
C PHE A 88 6.37 -2.88 -16.56
N LEU A 89 6.82 -1.67 -16.86
CA LEU A 89 5.91 -0.53 -17.07
C LEU A 89 5.08 -0.73 -18.35
N GLU A 90 5.67 -1.31 -19.41
CA GLU A 90 4.93 -1.66 -20.62
C GLU A 90 3.91 -2.79 -20.35
N LEU A 91 4.26 -3.80 -19.55
CA LEU A 91 3.29 -4.83 -19.12
C LEU A 91 2.12 -4.17 -18.35
N LEU A 92 2.42 -3.28 -17.40
CA LEU A 92 1.40 -2.55 -16.65
C LEU A 92 0.48 -1.77 -17.60
N ARG A 93 1.05 -1.06 -18.56
CA ARG A 93 0.29 -0.30 -19.58
C ARG A 93 -0.68 -1.18 -20.36
N GLN A 94 -0.25 -2.38 -20.75
CA GLN A 94 -1.11 -3.34 -21.45
C GLN A 94 -2.23 -3.88 -20.55
N MET A 95 -1.94 -4.14 -19.28
CA MET A 95 -2.94 -4.54 -18.28
C MET A 95 -4.00 -3.45 -18.10
N LEU A 96 -3.58 -2.20 -17.90
CA LEU A 96 -4.47 -1.04 -17.76
C LEU A 96 -5.37 -0.85 -18.98
N LYS A 97 -4.80 -0.96 -20.18
CA LYS A 97 -5.56 -0.85 -21.44
C LYS A 97 -6.63 -1.94 -21.58
N THR A 98 -6.34 -3.14 -21.10
CA THR A 98 -7.31 -4.24 -21.10
C THR A 98 -8.36 -4.04 -20.00
N ALA A 99 -7.92 -3.61 -18.81
CA ALA A 99 -8.77 -3.38 -17.66
C ALA A 99 -9.75 -2.23 -17.84
N GLY A 100 -9.45 -1.25 -18.69
CA GLY A 100 -10.39 -0.19 -19.06
C GLY A 100 -11.70 -0.69 -19.70
N LYS A 101 -11.81 -1.99 -19.99
CA LYS A 101 -13.04 -2.65 -20.45
C LYS A 101 -13.78 -3.39 -19.35
N LEU A 102 -13.24 -3.44 -18.14
CA LEU A 102 -13.88 -4.07 -16.99
C LEU A 102 -14.92 -3.12 -16.38
N ASP A 103 -15.95 -3.73 -15.79
CA ASP A 103 -16.97 -2.96 -15.06
C ASP A 103 -16.45 -2.45 -13.73
N LYS A 104 -15.43 -3.12 -13.17
CA LYS A 104 -14.87 -2.80 -11.85
C LYS A 104 -13.43 -3.26 -11.66
N LEU A 105 -12.73 -2.58 -10.74
CA LEU A 105 -11.44 -2.99 -10.20
C LEU A 105 -11.63 -3.42 -8.75
N ILE A 106 -11.45 -4.70 -8.45
CA ILE A 106 -11.93 -5.35 -7.21
C ILE A 106 -11.37 -4.69 -5.95
N PHE A 107 -10.07 -4.35 -5.93
CA PHE A 107 -9.40 -3.84 -4.72
C PHE A 107 -9.43 -2.31 -4.60
N VAL A 108 -9.85 -1.58 -5.65
CA VAL A 108 -9.88 -0.11 -5.66
C VAL A 108 -11.28 0.44 -5.95
N GLN A 109 -12.31 -0.26 -5.48
CA GLN A 109 -13.70 0.21 -5.53
C GLN A 109 -14.42 -0.09 -4.22
N ASP A 110 -15.53 0.61 -3.97
CA ASP A 110 -16.34 0.51 -2.75
C ASP A 110 -15.56 0.76 -1.45
N ASN A 111 -14.40 1.38 -1.59
CA ASN A 111 -13.52 1.81 -0.51
C ASN A 111 -13.90 3.21 0.00
N GLU A 112 -13.42 3.58 1.19
CA GLU A 112 -13.52 4.95 1.69
C GLU A 112 -12.68 5.89 0.81
N PRO A 113 -13.28 6.91 0.16
CA PRO A 113 -12.54 7.83 -0.69
C PRO A 113 -11.37 8.48 0.05
N PHE A 114 -10.21 8.55 -0.60
CA PHE A 114 -8.99 9.18 -0.09
C PHE A 114 -8.36 8.48 1.13
N MET A 115 -8.88 7.34 1.55
CA MET A 115 -8.26 6.50 2.58
C MET A 115 -7.46 5.38 1.90
N LEU A 116 -6.16 5.59 1.72
CA LEU A 116 -5.29 4.70 0.93
C LEU A 116 -5.17 3.28 1.51
N ILE A 117 -5.21 3.13 2.84
CA ILE A 117 -5.13 1.85 3.54
C ILE A 117 -6.26 1.77 4.56
N GLN A 118 -7.32 1.04 4.25
CA GLN A 118 -8.49 0.96 5.14
C GLN A 118 -8.29 0.00 6.30
N GLU A 119 -7.61 -1.10 6.04
CA GLU A 119 -7.44 -2.19 7.00
C GLU A 119 -6.07 -2.12 7.68
N TYR A 120 -5.67 -0.92 8.10
CA TYR A 120 -4.35 -0.70 8.71
C TYR A 120 -4.14 -1.53 9.98
N TYR A 121 -5.21 -1.94 10.65
CA TYR A 121 -5.18 -2.83 11.82
C TYR A 121 -4.53 -4.19 11.53
N ILE A 122 -4.51 -4.67 10.28
CA ILE A 122 -3.88 -5.94 9.88
C ILE A 122 -2.41 -5.98 10.30
N PHE A 123 -1.69 -4.87 10.17
CA PHE A 123 -0.28 -4.81 10.58
C PHE A 123 -0.08 -4.97 12.09
N TYR A 124 -1.08 -4.63 12.89
CA TYR A 124 -1.08 -4.79 14.35
C TYR A 124 -1.45 -6.22 14.73
N THR A 125 -2.52 -6.76 14.17
CA THR A 125 -3.01 -8.12 14.45
C THR A 125 -1.97 -9.17 14.05
N GLU A 126 -1.35 -9.00 12.88
CA GLU A 126 -0.28 -9.88 12.42
C GLU A 126 0.88 -9.97 13.43
N ARG A 127 1.24 -8.85 14.10
CA ARG A 127 2.27 -8.86 15.14
C ARG A 127 1.80 -9.62 16.38
N CYS A 128 0.55 -9.44 16.79
CA CYS A 128 -0.04 -10.16 17.92
C CYS A 128 -0.06 -11.67 17.68
N GLU A 129 -0.31 -12.10 16.45
CA GLU A 129 -0.31 -13.52 16.07
C GLU A 129 1.10 -14.09 15.96
N ILE A 130 2.02 -13.44 15.23
CA ILE A 130 3.41 -13.91 15.07
C ILE A 130 4.12 -14.02 16.43
N PHE A 131 3.87 -13.10 17.33
CA PHE A 131 4.46 -13.07 18.67
C PHE A 131 3.39 -13.28 19.76
N SER A 132 2.57 -14.30 19.60
CA SER A 132 1.41 -14.59 20.45
C SER A 132 1.73 -14.72 21.94
N LYS A 133 2.96 -15.13 22.30
CA LYS A 133 3.44 -15.26 23.68
C LYS A 133 3.99 -13.95 24.27
N SER A 134 4.02 -12.88 23.48
CA SER A 134 4.46 -11.55 23.91
C SER A 134 3.26 -10.69 24.26
N HIS A 135 3.44 -9.74 25.18
CA HIS A 135 2.46 -8.68 25.40
C HIS A 135 2.84 -7.47 24.55
N HIS A 136 1.91 -7.01 23.72
CA HIS A 136 2.10 -5.91 22.79
C HIS A 136 1.55 -4.62 23.39
N ILE A 137 2.37 -3.56 23.36
CA ILE A 137 1.96 -2.23 23.79
C ILE A 137 2.06 -1.31 22.57
N PHE A 138 0.92 -0.83 22.11
CA PHE A 138 0.81 0.06 20.97
C PHE A 138 0.52 1.49 21.43
N ASP A 139 0.99 2.47 20.66
CA ASP A 139 0.54 3.84 20.83
C ASP A 139 -0.95 3.98 20.50
N GLU A 140 -1.63 4.93 21.13
CA GLU A 140 -3.04 5.21 20.90
C GLU A 140 -3.27 5.67 19.46
N GLU A 141 -3.85 4.76 18.66
CA GLU A 141 -4.36 5.02 17.32
C GLU A 141 -5.85 4.68 17.30
N LEU A 142 -6.68 5.69 17.42
CA LEU A 142 -8.12 5.52 17.67
C LEU A 142 -8.82 4.70 16.60
N THR A 143 -8.43 4.85 15.32
CA THR A 143 -9.02 4.10 14.20
C THR A 143 -8.67 2.62 14.31
N VAL A 144 -7.39 2.30 14.50
CA VAL A 144 -6.90 0.93 14.66
C VAL A 144 -7.48 0.29 15.92
N GLN A 145 -7.47 1.01 17.04
CA GLN A 145 -8.03 0.53 18.30
C GLN A 145 -9.52 0.16 18.16
N LYS A 146 -10.31 0.99 17.49
CA LYS A 146 -11.72 0.73 17.20
C LYS A 146 -11.88 -0.51 16.31
N GLN A 147 -11.06 -0.65 15.29
CA GLN A 147 -11.10 -1.81 14.39
C GLN A 147 -10.74 -3.09 15.15
N MET A 148 -9.63 -3.10 15.90
CA MET A 148 -9.17 -4.26 16.66
C MET A 148 -10.12 -4.64 17.79
N SER A 149 -10.84 -3.69 18.41
CA SER A 149 -11.80 -4.00 19.48
C SER A 149 -13.01 -4.82 19.00
N ASN A 150 -13.25 -4.87 17.68
CA ASN A 150 -14.32 -5.67 17.09
C ASN A 150 -13.83 -7.04 16.57
N LEU A 151 -12.54 -7.35 16.75
CA LEU A 151 -11.94 -8.59 16.27
C LEU A 151 -11.71 -9.56 17.41
N GLU A 152 -11.87 -10.83 17.12
CA GLU A 152 -11.46 -11.93 17.97
C GLU A 152 -10.30 -12.64 17.29
N LEU A 153 -9.09 -12.52 17.87
CA LEU A 153 -7.91 -13.23 17.39
C LEU A 153 -7.75 -14.53 18.16
N TYR A 154 -7.29 -15.58 17.50
CA TYR A 154 -7.12 -16.89 18.09
C TYR A 154 -5.77 -17.51 17.72
N GLU A 155 -5.13 -18.20 18.66
CA GLU A 155 -4.02 -19.12 18.41
C GLU A 155 -4.42 -20.52 18.90
N ASN A 156 -4.52 -21.50 17.99
CA ASN A 156 -4.94 -22.87 18.30
C ASN A 156 -6.24 -22.93 19.12
N ASP A 157 -7.27 -22.22 18.70
CA ASP A 157 -8.58 -22.08 19.35
C ASP A 157 -8.56 -21.37 20.71
N ILE A 158 -7.44 -20.77 21.10
CA ILE A 158 -7.31 -19.97 22.32
C ILE A 158 -7.39 -18.49 21.96
N PRO A 159 -8.33 -17.73 22.57
CA PRO A 159 -8.43 -16.30 22.32
C PRO A 159 -7.14 -15.56 22.70
N LEU A 160 -6.64 -14.72 21.82
CA LEU A 160 -5.53 -13.82 22.08
C LEU A 160 -6.05 -12.51 22.65
N SER A 161 -5.50 -12.09 23.78
CA SER A 161 -5.73 -10.77 24.41
C SER A 161 -4.40 -10.16 24.85
N ASN A 162 -3.38 -10.34 24.00
CA ASN A 162 -2.00 -10.04 24.33
C ASN A 162 -1.57 -8.63 23.90
N TRP A 163 -2.50 -7.72 23.73
CA TRP A 163 -2.22 -6.32 23.34
C TRP A 163 -2.98 -5.30 24.16
N GLN A 164 -2.44 -4.09 24.21
CA GLN A 164 -3.09 -2.91 24.74
C GLN A 164 -2.65 -1.65 24.01
N PHE A 165 -3.53 -0.65 23.96
CA PHE A 165 -3.21 0.69 23.49
C PHE A 165 -2.97 1.61 24.68
N VAL A 166 -1.96 2.46 24.57
CA VAL A 166 -1.58 3.42 25.62
C VAL A 166 -1.23 4.77 24.98
N LYS A 167 -1.35 5.83 25.75
CA LYS A 167 -0.88 7.14 25.30
C LYS A 167 0.65 7.20 25.38
N SER A 168 1.31 7.57 24.31
CA SER A 168 2.77 7.60 24.22
C SER A 168 3.42 8.43 25.32
N HIS A 169 2.83 9.57 25.70
CA HIS A 169 3.36 10.43 26.78
C HIS A 169 3.28 9.82 28.18
N GLU A 170 2.51 8.73 28.36
CA GLU A 170 2.34 8.01 29.63
C GLU A 170 3.18 6.72 29.67
N ASN A 171 3.80 6.32 28.55
CA ASN A 171 4.51 5.04 28.48
C ASN A 171 5.92 5.19 27.86
N ILE A 172 6.94 4.99 28.69
CA ILE A 172 8.35 5.14 28.29
C ILE A 172 8.76 4.16 27.18
N TYR A 173 8.18 2.96 27.12
CA TYR A 173 8.51 1.98 26.08
C TYR A 173 8.03 2.42 24.71
N VAL A 174 6.83 3.04 24.64
CA VAL A 174 6.31 3.61 23.39
C VAL A 174 7.17 4.80 22.97
N GLN A 175 7.55 5.71 23.88
CA GLN A 175 8.43 6.84 23.57
C GLN A 175 9.80 6.38 23.03
N VAL A 176 10.38 5.34 23.62
CA VAL A 176 11.65 4.77 23.13
C VAL A 176 11.46 4.13 21.76
N SER A 177 10.34 3.42 21.55
CA SER A 177 10.00 2.83 20.25
C SER A 177 9.88 3.89 19.16
N ASP A 178 9.23 5.02 19.44
CA ASP A 178 9.07 6.14 18.52
C ASP A 178 10.42 6.77 18.14
N LEU A 179 11.30 6.93 19.15
CA LEU A 179 12.65 7.42 18.91
C LEU A 179 13.45 6.50 17.99
N ILE A 180 13.38 5.18 18.23
CA ILE A 180 14.06 4.18 17.41
C ILE A 180 13.46 4.16 16.00
N ALA A 181 12.13 4.18 15.86
CA ALA A 181 11.46 4.23 14.55
C ALA A 181 11.85 5.47 13.75
N GLY A 182 11.89 6.63 14.40
CA GLY A 182 12.35 7.87 13.78
C GLY A 182 13.82 7.83 13.34
N LEU A 183 14.69 7.18 14.11
CA LEU A 183 16.10 6.99 13.75
C LEU A 183 16.24 6.03 12.55
N LEU A 184 15.55 4.91 12.56
CA LEU A 184 15.54 3.94 11.46
C LEU A 184 15.02 4.58 10.17
N ARG A 185 13.94 5.36 10.24
CA ARG A 185 13.42 6.09 9.07
C ARG A 185 14.47 7.00 8.46
N LYS A 186 15.19 7.79 9.29
CA LYS A 186 16.26 8.65 8.80
C LYS A 186 17.40 7.86 8.18
N LEU A 187 17.75 6.71 8.77
CA LEU A 187 18.78 5.84 8.22
C LEU A 187 18.40 5.30 6.85
N PHE A 188 17.16 4.82 6.68
CA PHE A 188 16.68 4.32 5.40
C PHE A 188 16.66 5.42 4.33
N LEU A 189 16.15 6.60 4.64
CA LEU A 189 16.19 7.74 3.71
C LEU A 189 17.63 8.09 3.30
N PHE A 190 18.56 8.10 4.24
CA PHE A 190 19.97 8.35 3.92
C PHE A 190 20.56 7.27 3.00
N LEU A 191 20.20 6.01 3.19
CA LEU A 191 20.67 4.92 2.33
C LEU A 191 20.09 5.03 0.93
N ASP A 192 18.81 5.36 0.80
CA ASP A 192 18.12 5.54 -0.50
C ASP A 192 18.74 6.70 -1.30
N GLU A 193 19.09 7.82 -0.63
CA GLU A 193 19.74 8.98 -1.27
C GLU A 193 21.19 8.72 -1.71
N ASN A 194 21.84 7.68 -1.20
CA ASN A 194 23.26 7.37 -1.44
C ASN A 194 23.49 6.00 -2.09
N SER A 195 22.44 5.34 -2.57
CA SER A 195 22.50 4.10 -3.33
C SER A 195 22.42 4.35 -4.83
#